data_c3190b7a893812ae8b783a798f60612f
#
_entry.id   c3190b7a893812ae8b783a798f60612f
#
_cell.length_a   1.000
_cell.length_b   1.000
_cell.length_c   1.000
_cell.angle_alpha   90.00
_cell.angle_beta   90.00
_cell.angle_gamma   90.00
#
_symmetry.space_group_name_H-M   'P 1'
#
loop_
_entity.id
_entity.type
_entity.pdbx_description
1 polymer ?
#
loop_
_entity_poly.entity_id
_entity_poly.type
_entity_poly.pdbx_seq_one_letter_code
_entity_poly.pdbx_strand_id
1 'polypeptide(L)'
;MSSDQQYQPYDPQGGQPYDPHVTQTWEGQTWDTQYQPTVQPQAQAPVSYGADTAYLAPQGYGQQPATGGHPLPPETPYGYGAQVPAPYEAAAPEAPQAPDEPGPAYSSPTTSGNTRITDAQRARAEGRSPIIEPGMQPAALTAGLGALLAVGAAVGPYALLVPLLLLQGLTAAGWFRLNGMWPARQGIALAFLGGIVADAVLLTAGREHAAGAIIGTLGVWVLLTLVLQLRSHADPDERMYGLMATVASSALAILAAGNLGAEPDAVVVGAVAVAATVLARAVPLPGPVSVVVALLAAAGGGIAAGGMTGLGSSGALLGLGAGVCAMAGLRVASYDYPSRFVHMTAGVALPLTAAVPAVYLLGRALA
;
A
#
# COMPACT_ATOMS: atom_id res chain seq x y z
N MET A 1 -26.13 -19.34 44.84
CA MET A 1 -26.78 -18.04 44.62
C MET A 1 -26.47 -17.66 43.20
N SER A 2 -27.40 -18.01 42.30
CA SER A 2 -27.33 -17.72 40.86
C SER A 2 -27.90 -16.32 40.65
N SER A 3 -27.20 -15.49 39.90
CA SER A 3 -27.73 -14.22 39.38
C SER A 3 -27.96 -14.37 37.89
N ASP A 4 -29.24 -14.43 37.54
CA ASP A 4 -29.76 -14.43 36.19
C ASP A 4 -29.43 -13.09 35.51
N GLN A 5 -28.64 -13.14 34.43
CA GLN A 5 -28.54 -12.04 33.49
C GLN A 5 -29.58 -12.27 32.39
N GLN A 6 -30.63 -11.47 32.40
CA GLN A 6 -31.68 -11.39 31.41
C GLN A 6 -31.11 -10.83 30.10
N TYR A 7 -31.13 -11.68 29.09
CA TYR A 7 -30.91 -11.29 27.68
C TYR A 7 -32.13 -10.48 27.20
N GLN A 8 -31.91 -9.23 26.80
CA GLN A 8 -32.91 -8.45 26.03
C GLN A 8 -32.76 -8.78 24.55
N PRO A 9 -33.88 -9.02 23.82
CA PRO A 9 -33.83 -9.27 22.38
C PRO A 9 -33.54 -7.98 21.63
N TYR A 10 -32.71 -8.10 20.58
CA TYR A 10 -32.37 -7.05 19.62
C TYR A 10 -33.61 -6.69 18.79
N ASP A 11 -34.02 -5.41 18.79
CA ASP A 11 -35.12 -4.88 17.99
C ASP A 11 -34.56 -4.30 16.67
N PRO A 12 -34.91 -4.87 15.49
CA PRO A 12 -34.33 -4.43 14.20
C PRO A 12 -35.06 -3.24 13.54
N GLN A 13 -35.91 -2.49 14.22
CA GLN A 13 -36.72 -1.41 13.62
C GLN A 13 -36.58 -0.03 14.27
N GLY A 14 -35.38 0.34 14.69
CA GLY A 14 -35.07 1.70 15.14
C GLY A 14 -34.22 2.45 14.14
N GLY A 15 -34.70 2.65 12.91
CA GLY A 15 -34.03 3.50 11.92
C GLY A 15 -34.07 4.96 12.35
N GLN A 16 -32.94 5.51 12.79
CA GLN A 16 -32.79 6.97 12.95
C GLN A 16 -32.70 7.63 11.57
N PRO A 17 -33.33 8.83 11.37
CA PRO A 17 -33.25 9.54 10.11
C PRO A 17 -31.81 9.97 9.82
N TYR A 18 -31.37 9.74 8.59
CA TYR A 18 -30.08 10.14 8.07
C TYR A 18 -29.93 11.68 8.10
N ASP A 19 -29.04 12.20 8.93
CA ASP A 19 -28.68 13.62 8.95
C ASP A 19 -27.48 13.86 8.04
N PRO A 20 -27.63 14.60 6.93
CA PRO A 20 -26.55 14.85 5.97
C PRO A 20 -25.43 15.75 6.50
N HIS A 21 -25.55 16.33 7.70
CA HIS A 21 -24.55 17.22 8.30
C HIS A 21 -23.65 16.53 9.35
N VAL A 22 -23.85 15.26 9.63
CA VAL A 22 -22.95 14.52 10.52
C VAL A 22 -21.76 14.01 9.71
N THR A 23 -20.60 14.62 9.92
CA THR A 23 -19.31 14.08 9.44
C THR A 23 -19.12 12.70 10.02
N GLN A 24 -18.98 11.68 9.14
CA GLN A 24 -18.73 10.30 9.54
C GLN A 24 -17.45 10.23 10.36
N THR A 25 -17.58 10.02 11.66
CA THR A 25 -16.50 9.60 12.52
C THR A 25 -16.13 8.17 12.17
N TRP A 26 -14.86 7.93 11.93
CA TRP A 26 -14.30 6.60 11.72
C TRP A 26 -14.47 5.76 13.00
N GLU A 27 -15.40 4.82 13.01
CA GLU A 27 -15.37 3.71 13.93
C GLU A 27 -14.46 2.61 13.35
N GLY A 28 -13.16 2.83 13.43
CA GLY A 28 -12.22 1.75 13.32
C GLY A 28 -12.33 0.90 14.58
N GLN A 29 -12.73 -0.36 14.46
CA GLN A 29 -12.57 -1.33 15.55
C GLN A 29 -11.08 -1.51 15.80
N THR A 30 -10.53 -0.70 16.70
CA THR A 30 -9.25 -0.99 17.35
C THR A 30 -9.52 -1.90 18.54
N TRP A 31 -8.63 -2.84 18.80
CA TRP A 31 -8.74 -3.86 19.85
C TRP A 31 -8.74 -3.31 21.28
N ASP A 32 -8.70 -1.98 21.44
CA ASP A 32 -8.87 -1.26 22.69
C ASP A 32 -9.87 -0.12 22.49
N THR A 33 -11.16 -0.41 22.57
CA THR A 33 -12.20 0.59 22.66
C THR A 33 -12.29 1.12 24.09
N GLN A 34 -11.45 2.07 24.43
CA GLN A 34 -11.80 3.02 25.47
C GLN A 34 -12.79 4.01 24.83
N TYR A 35 -14.01 4.01 25.34
CA TYR A 35 -15.05 4.96 24.98
C TYR A 35 -14.50 6.40 25.10
N GLN A 36 -14.26 7.05 23.99
CA GLN A 36 -14.14 8.51 24.00
C GLN A 36 -15.56 9.08 24.11
N PRO A 37 -15.83 9.94 25.13
CA PRO A 37 -17.13 10.58 25.24
C PRO A 37 -17.35 11.46 23.99
N THR A 38 -18.49 11.27 23.32
CA THR A 38 -18.92 12.12 22.21
C THR A 38 -18.98 13.57 22.68
N VAL A 39 -18.18 14.43 22.08
CA VAL A 39 -18.30 15.88 22.28
C VAL A 39 -19.61 16.31 21.63
N GLN A 40 -20.64 16.56 22.44
CA GLN A 40 -21.89 17.14 21.96
C GLN A 40 -21.61 18.54 21.39
N PRO A 41 -22.11 18.89 20.20
CA PRO A 41 -22.07 20.25 19.71
C PRO A 41 -22.88 21.15 20.67
N GLN A 42 -22.22 22.07 21.36
CA GLN A 42 -22.86 23.07 22.14
C GLN A 42 -23.68 23.97 21.23
N ALA A 43 -24.99 24.11 21.53
CA ALA A 43 -25.90 24.99 20.79
C ALA A 43 -25.33 26.40 20.76
N GLN A 44 -25.09 26.93 19.57
CA GLN A 44 -24.62 28.32 19.37
C GLN A 44 -25.73 29.29 19.74
N ALA A 45 -25.46 30.14 20.73
CA ALA A 45 -26.22 31.34 20.97
C ALA A 45 -25.97 32.34 19.82
N PRO A 46 -26.93 33.24 19.48
CA PRO A 46 -26.78 34.14 18.35
C PRO A 46 -25.63 35.13 18.59
N VAL A 47 -24.68 35.14 17.66
CA VAL A 47 -23.49 36.01 17.73
C VAL A 47 -23.84 37.38 17.21
N SER A 48 -23.68 38.40 18.05
CA SER A 48 -23.61 39.80 17.63
C SER A 48 -22.27 40.08 16.97
N TYR A 49 -22.28 40.74 15.82
CA TYR A 49 -21.09 41.18 15.11
C TYR A 49 -20.19 42.06 15.97
N GLY A 50 -19.05 41.59 16.36
CA GLY A 50 -17.93 42.30 16.93
C GLY A 50 -16.68 41.52 16.69
N ALA A 51 -15.74 42.11 15.94
CA ALA A 51 -14.47 41.47 15.59
C ALA A 51 -13.63 41.29 16.85
N ASP A 52 -13.38 40.01 17.22
CA ASP A 52 -12.25 39.69 18.10
C ASP A 52 -11.77 38.28 17.79
N THR A 53 -10.52 38.22 17.37
CA THR A 53 -9.75 37.01 17.12
C THR A 53 -9.54 36.23 18.42
N ALA A 54 -10.14 35.05 18.55
CA ALA A 54 -9.97 34.21 19.72
C ALA A 54 -8.54 33.63 19.76
N TYR A 55 -7.77 34.09 20.74
CA TYR A 55 -6.49 33.50 21.14
C TYR A 55 -6.75 32.18 21.85
N LEU A 56 -6.13 31.11 21.35
CA LEU A 56 -5.93 29.89 22.12
C LEU A 56 -4.92 30.14 23.22
N ALA A 57 -5.27 29.83 24.46
CA ALA A 57 -4.39 30.01 25.61
C ALA A 57 -3.16 29.11 25.47
N PRO A 58 -1.92 29.62 25.65
CA PRO A 58 -0.73 28.79 25.59
C PRO A 58 -0.63 27.94 26.85
N GLN A 59 -0.36 26.65 26.67
CA GLN A 59 0.10 25.79 27.76
C GLN A 59 1.49 26.25 28.17
N GLY A 60 1.65 26.54 29.46
CA GLY A 60 2.86 27.13 29.99
C GLY A 60 4.04 26.18 29.99
N TYR A 61 5.08 26.60 29.34
CA TYR A 61 6.47 26.24 29.66
C TYR A 61 7.26 27.55 29.89
N GLY A 62 8.06 27.51 30.92
CA GLY A 62 8.93 28.50 31.52
C GLY A 62 9.35 29.72 30.69
N GLN A 63 9.27 30.86 31.37
CA GLN A 63 9.69 32.17 30.92
C GLN A 63 11.19 32.23 30.58
N GLN A 64 11.51 32.73 29.36
CA GLN A 64 12.71 33.48 29.09
C GLN A 64 12.32 34.80 28.41
N PRO A 65 12.98 35.92 28.72
CA PRO A 65 12.53 37.27 28.32
C PRO A 65 12.79 37.52 26.84
N ALA A 66 11.74 38.01 26.15
CA ALA A 66 11.81 38.45 24.77
C ALA A 66 12.46 39.83 24.64
N THR A 67 13.52 39.92 23.87
CA THR A 67 14.10 41.17 23.35
C THR A 67 13.41 41.56 22.05
N GLY A 68 12.83 42.77 22.05
CA GLY A 68 12.58 43.73 20.99
C GLY A 68 12.20 43.22 19.57
N GLY A 69 10.90 43.19 19.25
CA GLY A 69 10.45 43.19 17.87
C GLY A 69 10.28 44.62 17.34
N HIS A 70 10.90 44.94 16.20
CA HIS A 70 10.67 46.22 15.50
C HIS A 70 9.31 46.21 14.79
N PRO A 71 8.57 47.35 14.77
CA PRO A 71 7.34 47.46 14.00
C PRO A 71 7.62 47.48 12.49
N LEU A 72 6.80 46.80 11.72
CA LEU A 72 6.82 46.87 10.27
C LEU A 72 6.38 48.25 9.78
N PRO A 73 6.97 48.77 8.67
CA PRO A 73 6.56 50.05 8.09
C PRO A 73 5.12 50.00 7.56
N PRO A 74 4.35 51.11 7.60
CA PRO A 74 3.01 51.15 7.04
C PRO A 74 3.03 51.08 5.51
N GLU A 75 2.17 50.24 4.96
CA GLU A 75 1.97 50.13 3.51
C GLU A 75 1.28 51.40 2.98
N THR A 76 1.88 52.04 2.00
CA THR A 76 1.29 53.19 1.29
C THR A 76 0.27 52.67 0.25
N PRO A 77 -0.94 53.24 0.20
CA PRO A 77 -1.90 52.87 -0.84
C PRO A 77 -1.48 53.44 -2.20
N TYR A 78 -1.26 52.62 -3.16
CA TYR A 78 -1.14 53.04 -4.56
C TYR A 78 -2.52 53.47 -5.08
N GLY A 79 -2.68 54.78 -5.32
CA GLY A 79 -3.84 55.32 -5.99
C GLY A 79 -3.81 55.00 -7.48
N TYR A 80 -4.88 54.41 -7.99
CA TYR A 80 -5.20 54.43 -9.42
C TYR A 80 -6.55 55.10 -9.64
N GLY A 81 -6.52 55.93 -10.68
CA GLY A 81 -7.48 56.94 -11.03
C GLY A 81 -8.93 56.48 -11.19
N ALA A 82 -9.79 57.44 -10.91
CA ALA A 82 -11.22 57.35 -11.09
C ALA A 82 -11.64 57.04 -12.52
N GLN A 83 -12.34 55.94 -12.74
CA GLN A 83 -13.19 55.72 -13.91
C GLN A 83 -14.66 55.87 -13.49
N VAL A 84 -15.35 56.72 -14.22
CA VAL A 84 -16.77 57.06 -14.09
C VAL A 84 -17.61 55.80 -14.41
N PRO A 85 -18.65 55.44 -13.63
CA PRO A 85 -19.50 54.31 -13.94
C PRO A 85 -20.47 54.65 -15.08
N ALA A 86 -20.52 53.76 -16.08
CA ALA A 86 -21.55 53.74 -17.11
C ALA A 86 -22.90 53.22 -16.53
N PRO A 87 -24.05 53.59 -17.11
CA PRO A 87 -25.35 53.22 -16.56
C PRO A 87 -25.64 51.74 -16.68
N TYR A 88 -26.23 51.17 -15.63
CA TYR A 88 -26.69 49.79 -15.57
C TYR A 88 -27.79 49.55 -16.61
N GLU A 89 -27.51 48.72 -17.59
CA GLU A 89 -28.47 48.09 -18.47
C GLU A 89 -29.00 46.84 -17.74
N ALA A 90 -30.34 46.78 -17.57
CA ALA A 90 -31.00 45.72 -16.85
C ALA A 90 -30.81 44.38 -17.62
N ALA A 91 -30.12 43.46 -17.02
CA ALA A 91 -29.97 42.09 -17.55
C ALA A 91 -31.31 41.35 -17.59
N ALA A 92 -31.62 40.75 -18.74
CA ALA A 92 -32.75 39.85 -18.91
C ALA A 92 -32.63 38.61 -18.00
N PRO A 93 -33.76 37.97 -17.59
CA PRO A 93 -33.68 36.80 -16.74
C PRO A 93 -33.01 35.64 -17.48
N GLU A 94 -31.94 35.12 -16.88
CA GLU A 94 -31.25 33.92 -17.35
C GLU A 94 -32.23 32.72 -17.31
N ALA A 95 -32.27 31.98 -18.41
CA ALA A 95 -32.95 30.70 -18.49
C ALA A 95 -32.37 29.69 -17.49
N PRO A 96 -33.16 28.75 -16.95
CA PRO A 96 -32.65 27.76 -16.00
C PRO A 96 -31.55 26.93 -16.66
N GLN A 97 -30.33 27.03 -16.10
CA GLN A 97 -29.24 26.17 -16.48
C GLN A 97 -29.60 24.74 -16.11
N ALA A 98 -29.41 23.82 -17.08
CA ALA A 98 -29.50 22.39 -16.81
C ALA A 98 -28.52 22.00 -15.68
N PRO A 99 -28.86 21.01 -14.85
CA PRO A 99 -27.99 20.61 -13.76
C PRO A 99 -26.65 20.14 -14.36
N ASP A 100 -25.59 20.85 -14.00
CA ASP A 100 -24.22 20.41 -14.29
C ASP A 100 -24.03 19.00 -13.78
N GLU A 101 -23.55 18.10 -14.65
CA GLU A 101 -23.09 16.80 -14.21
C GLU A 101 -22.11 16.99 -13.04
N PRO A 102 -22.23 16.22 -11.95
CA PRO A 102 -21.36 16.41 -10.80
C PRO A 102 -19.93 16.07 -11.19
N GLY A 103 -19.16 17.09 -11.52
CA GLY A 103 -17.71 16.99 -11.58
C GLY A 103 -17.16 16.41 -10.27
N PRO A 104 -15.92 15.91 -10.25
CA PRO A 104 -15.35 15.29 -9.07
C PRO A 104 -15.52 16.20 -7.86
N ALA A 105 -16.35 15.76 -6.90
CA ALA A 105 -16.65 16.53 -5.70
C ALA A 105 -15.37 16.72 -4.89
N TYR A 106 -14.98 17.99 -4.70
CA TYR A 106 -13.87 18.37 -3.83
C TYR A 106 -14.47 18.73 -2.46
N SER A 107 -13.92 18.16 -1.39
CA SER A 107 -14.22 18.66 -0.05
C SER A 107 -13.65 20.05 0.13
N SER A 108 -14.26 20.85 1.01
CA SER A 108 -13.77 22.19 1.37
C SER A 108 -12.29 22.13 1.77
N PRO A 109 -11.48 23.15 1.40
CA PRO A 109 -10.07 23.21 1.81
C PRO A 109 -9.98 23.17 3.34
N THR A 110 -9.20 22.23 3.86
CA THR A 110 -8.84 22.19 5.28
C THR A 110 -7.45 22.78 5.44
N THR A 111 -7.04 23.11 6.67
CA THR A 111 -5.68 23.57 6.98
C THR A 111 -4.59 22.59 6.56
N SER A 112 -4.96 21.34 6.26
CA SER A 112 -4.07 20.28 5.75
C SER A 112 -4.09 20.12 4.21
N GLY A 113 -4.77 21.02 3.47
CA GLY A 113 -4.88 21.00 2.02
C GLY A 113 -6.22 20.47 1.49
N ASN A 114 -6.42 20.54 0.17
CA ASN A 114 -7.63 20.02 -0.49
C ASN A 114 -7.69 18.49 -0.38
N THR A 115 -8.63 17.99 0.39
CA THR A 115 -8.94 16.57 0.44
C THR A 115 -9.73 16.19 -0.82
N ARG A 116 -9.03 15.76 -1.87
CA ARG A 116 -9.69 15.03 -2.96
C ARG A 116 -10.29 13.76 -2.38
N ILE A 117 -11.56 13.50 -2.70
CA ILE A 117 -12.11 12.17 -2.47
C ILE A 117 -11.20 11.17 -3.19
N THR A 118 -10.57 10.27 -2.43
CA THR A 118 -9.70 9.26 -3.00
C THR A 118 -10.50 8.29 -3.85
N ASP A 119 -9.87 7.65 -4.84
CA ASP A 119 -10.55 6.63 -5.65
C ASP A 119 -11.13 5.49 -4.78
N ALA A 120 -10.49 5.20 -3.66
CA ALA A 120 -10.98 4.25 -2.66
C ALA A 120 -12.28 4.72 -1.99
N GLN A 121 -12.36 5.99 -1.57
CA GLN A 121 -13.57 6.56 -0.96
C GLN A 121 -14.73 6.59 -1.97
N ARG A 122 -14.45 6.99 -3.21
CA ARG A 122 -15.44 6.95 -4.29
C ARG A 122 -15.93 5.54 -4.55
N ALA A 123 -15.02 4.57 -4.65
CA ALA A 123 -15.35 3.18 -4.89
C ALA A 123 -16.21 2.58 -3.76
N ARG A 124 -15.96 2.95 -2.51
CA ARG A 124 -16.79 2.57 -1.35
C ARG A 124 -18.18 3.19 -1.44
N ALA A 125 -18.27 4.47 -1.76
CA ALA A 125 -19.56 5.17 -1.91
C ALA A 125 -20.39 4.59 -3.06
N GLU A 126 -19.74 4.13 -4.13
CA GLU A 126 -20.38 3.47 -5.28
C GLU A 126 -20.68 1.98 -5.01
N GLY A 127 -20.38 1.43 -3.86
CA GLY A 127 -20.58 0.02 -3.51
C GLY A 127 -19.75 -0.96 -4.35
N ARG A 128 -18.65 -0.50 -4.96
CA ARG A 128 -17.74 -1.37 -5.74
C ARG A 128 -17.01 -2.36 -4.83
N SER A 129 -16.63 -3.52 -5.40
CA SER A 129 -15.83 -4.50 -4.67
C SER A 129 -14.51 -3.88 -4.16
N PRO A 130 -14.10 -4.16 -2.90
CA PRO A 130 -12.81 -3.72 -2.37
C PRO A 130 -11.62 -4.37 -3.07
N ILE A 131 -11.86 -5.39 -3.87
CA ILE A 131 -10.84 -6.15 -4.55
C ILE A 131 -10.83 -5.76 -6.01
N ILE A 132 -9.74 -5.11 -6.43
CA ILE A 132 -9.53 -4.63 -7.81
C ILE A 132 -8.26 -5.30 -8.33
N GLU A 133 -8.40 -6.14 -9.34
CA GLU A 133 -7.26 -6.83 -9.94
C GLU A 133 -6.40 -5.87 -10.76
N PRO A 134 -5.05 -6.04 -10.76
CA PRO A 134 -4.13 -5.11 -11.41
C PRO A 134 -4.33 -4.97 -12.93
N GLY A 135 -4.86 -6.00 -13.60
CA GLY A 135 -5.07 -5.99 -15.04
C GLY A 135 -3.82 -6.30 -15.87
N MET A 136 -3.92 -6.12 -17.19
CA MET A 136 -2.90 -6.60 -18.14
C MET A 136 -1.57 -5.84 -18.06
N GLN A 137 -1.57 -4.54 -17.78
CA GLN A 137 -0.32 -3.76 -17.74
C GLN A 137 0.64 -4.21 -16.61
N PRO A 138 0.21 -4.28 -15.34
CA PRO A 138 1.03 -4.85 -14.27
C PRO A 138 1.42 -6.30 -14.54
N ALA A 139 0.50 -7.13 -15.08
CA ALA A 139 0.79 -8.52 -15.42
C ALA A 139 1.92 -8.65 -16.45
N ALA A 140 1.91 -7.81 -17.48
CA ALA A 140 2.99 -7.77 -18.48
C ALA A 140 4.33 -7.33 -17.87
N LEU A 141 4.32 -6.38 -16.94
CA LEU A 141 5.53 -5.96 -16.22
C LEU A 141 6.06 -7.08 -15.30
N THR A 142 5.16 -7.80 -14.60
CA THR A 142 5.52 -8.98 -13.81
C THR A 142 6.14 -10.06 -14.69
N ALA A 143 5.53 -10.33 -15.85
CA ALA A 143 6.05 -11.32 -16.80
C ALA A 143 7.41 -10.89 -17.35
N GLY A 144 7.60 -9.61 -17.68
CA GLY A 144 8.88 -9.06 -18.11
C GLY A 144 9.97 -9.19 -17.05
N LEU A 145 9.65 -8.84 -15.79
CA LEU A 145 10.58 -8.98 -14.67
C LEU A 145 10.88 -10.46 -14.38
N GLY A 146 9.86 -11.34 -14.46
CA GLY A 146 10.03 -12.79 -14.35
C GLY A 146 10.94 -13.33 -15.44
N ALA A 147 10.79 -12.90 -16.69
CA ALA A 147 11.67 -13.26 -17.77
C ALA A 147 13.12 -12.81 -17.53
N LEU A 148 13.32 -11.60 -17.01
CA LEU A 148 14.66 -11.11 -16.63
C LEU A 148 15.28 -11.94 -15.50
N LEU A 149 14.48 -12.34 -14.49
CA LEU A 149 14.94 -13.23 -13.41
C LEU A 149 15.32 -14.60 -13.97
N ALA A 150 14.50 -15.19 -14.87
CA ALA A 150 14.78 -16.47 -15.49
C ALA A 150 16.07 -16.42 -16.32
N VAL A 151 16.25 -15.42 -17.16
CA VAL A 151 17.48 -15.22 -17.95
C VAL A 151 18.68 -14.97 -17.02
N GLY A 152 18.50 -14.12 -15.99
CA GLY A 152 19.56 -13.86 -15.01
C GLY A 152 20.01 -15.14 -14.30
N ALA A 153 19.06 -15.98 -13.87
CA ALA A 153 19.35 -17.25 -13.22
C ALA A 153 20.08 -18.24 -14.15
N ALA A 154 19.68 -18.30 -15.42
CA ALA A 154 20.32 -19.16 -16.42
C ALA A 154 21.76 -18.71 -16.75
N VAL A 155 22.04 -17.41 -16.69
CA VAL A 155 23.39 -16.86 -16.95
C VAL A 155 24.30 -16.99 -15.73
N GLY A 156 23.77 -16.76 -14.52
CA GLY A 156 24.53 -16.90 -13.29
C GLY A 156 24.16 -15.88 -12.20
N PRO A 157 24.71 -16.03 -10.99
CA PRO A 157 24.29 -15.28 -9.81
C PRO A 157 24.46 -13.75 -9.95
N TYR A 158 25.51 -13.31 -10.60
CA TYR A 158 25.74 -11.86 -10.81
C TYR A 158 24.81 -11.25 -11.86
N ALA A 159 24.41 -12.02 -12.88
CA ALA A 159 23.42 -11.58 -13.85
C ALA A 159 22.02 -11.54 -13.22
N LEU A 160 21.71 -12.47 -12.32
CA LEU A 160 20.46 -12.52 -11.56
C LEU A 160 20.30 -11.30 -10.61
N LEU A 161 21.41 -10.76 -10.09
CA LEU A 161 21.36 -9.61 -9.17
C LEU A 161 20.61 -8.41 -9.74
N VAL A 162 20.78 -8.09 -11.03
CA VAL A 162 20.18 -6.89 -11.61
C VAL A 162 18.64 -6.93 -11.54
N PRO A 163 17.95 -7.95 -12.08
CA PRO A 163 16.50 -8.04 -11.95
C PRO A 163 16.05 -8.30 -10.50
N LEU A 164 16.88 -8.94 -9.67
CA LEU A 164 16.57 -9.17 -8.27
C LEU A 164 16.54 -7.85 -7.46
N LEU A 165 17.51 -6.98 -7.63
CA LEU A 165 17.52 -5.65 -7.01
C LEU A 165 16.30 -4.83 -7.44
N LEU A 166 15.89 -4.93 -8.71
CA LEU A 166 14.67 -4.29 -9.17
C LEU A 166 13.43 -4.88 -8.48
N LEU A 167 13.34 -6.21 -8.37
CA LEU A 167 12.27 -6.89 -7.65
C LEU A 167 12.21 -6.44 -6.18
N GLN A 168 13.34 -6.41 -5.48
CA GLN A 168 13.43 -5.99 -4.08
C GLN A 168 13.01 -4.54 -3.89
N GLY A 169 13.47 -3.63 -4.75
CA GLY A 169 13.09 -2.21 -4.70
C GLY A 169 11.58 -2.01 -4.94
N LEU A 170 11.02 -2.69 -5.94
CA LEU A 170 9.58 -2.68 -6.21
C LEU A 170 8.77 -3.31 -5.07
N THR A 171 9.26 -4.38 -4.46
CA THR A 171 8.65 -5.02 -3.29
C THR A 171 8.62 -4.07 -2.11
N ALA A 172 9.76 -3.47 -1.77
CA ALA A 172 9.87 -2.52 -0.67
C ALA A 172 8.95 -1.31 -0.85
N ALA A 173 9.03 -0.64 -2.00
CA ALA A 173 8.19 0.51 -2.31
C ALA A 173 6.70 0.14 -2.42
N GLY A 174 6.40 -1.01 -3.02
CA GLY A 174 5.06 -1.52 -3.24
C GLY A 174 4.34 -1.82 -1.93
N TRP A 175 5.02 -2.45 -0.98
CA TRP A 175 4.46 -2.76 0.33
C TRP A 175 4.03 -1.51 1.10
N PHE A 176 4.90 -0.48 1.15
CA PHE A 176 4.55 0.78 1.80
C PHE A 176 3.40 1.52 1.09
N ARG A 177 3.36 1.46 -0.24
CA ARG A 177 2.22 2.04 -1.00
C ARG A 177 0.92 1.31 -0.74
N LEU A 178 0.96 -0.03 -0.68
CA LEU A 178 -0.20 -0.86 -0.38
C LEU A 178 -0.80 -0.52 0.98
N ASN A 179 0.06 -0.23 1.97
CA ASN A 179 -0.36 0.15 3.32
C ASN A 179 -0.65 1.66 3.48
N GLY A 180 -0.74 2.42 2.40
CA GLY A 180 -1.05 3.85 2.46
C GLY A 180 0.06 4.74 3.03
N MET A 181 1.25 4.19 3.29
CA MET A 181 2.38 4.87 3.93
C MET A 181 3.36 5.49 2.91
N TRP A 182 2.86 6.30 2.00
CA TRP A 182 3.71 6.94 1.00
C TRP A 182 3.88 8.44 1.29
N PRO A 183 5.10 8.99 1.23
CA PRO A 183 6.42 8.44 0.88
C PRO A 183 7.27 8.04 2.11
N ALA A 184 7.16 6.81 2.58
CA ALA A 184 7.92 6.30 3.73
C ALA A 184 9.41 6.05 3.37
N ARG A 185 10.15 7.09 3.04
CA ARG A 185 11.51 6.99 2.50
C ARG A 185 12.45 6.15 3.35
N GLN A 186 12.44 6.33 4.67
CA GLN A 186 13.31 5.60 5.59
C GLN A 186 12.96 4.11 5.64
N GLY A 187 11.66 3.77 5.76
CA GLY A 187 11.20 2.39 5.79
C GLY A 187 11.50 1.65 4.49
N ILE A 188 11.25 2.30 3.34
CA ILE A 188 11.56 1.74 2.01
C ILE A 188 13.06 1.51 1.85
N ALA A 189 13.89 2.50 2.20
CA ALA A 189 15.34 2.38 2.13
C ALA A 189 15.86 1.26 3.05
N LEU A 190 15.33 1.17 4.27
CA LEU A 190 15.71 0.13 5.22
C LEU A 190 15.33 -1.26 4.72
N ALA A 191 14.13 -1.43 4.19
CA ALA A 191 13.67 -2.70 3.62
C ALA A 191 14.52 -3.12 2.41
N PHE A 192 14.77 -2.20 1.49
CA PHE A 192 15.60 -2.45 0.32
C PHE A 192 17.05 -2.80 0.71
N LEU A 193 17.62 -2.07 1.68
CA LEU A 193 18.96 -2.37 2.19
C LEU A 193 19.03 -3.77 2.82
N GLY A 194 17.96 -4.21 3.48
CA GLY A 194 17.85 -5.59 4.00
C GLY A 194 17.96 -6.64 2.90
N GLY A 195 17.32 -6.40 1.77
CA GLY A 195 17.45 -7.25 0.59
C GLY A 195 18.88 -7.27 0.05
N ILE A 196 19.51 -6.11 -0.12
CA ILE A 196 20.90 -6.01 -0.60
C ILE A 196 21.89 -6.75 0.33
N VAL A 197 21.70 -6.61 1.65
CA VAL A 197 22.56 -7.32 2.61
C VAL A 197 22.35 -8.83 2.52
N ALA A 198 21.11 -9.29 2.38
CA ALA A 198 20.80 -10.70 2.17
C ALA A 198 21.47 -11.24 0.89
N ASP A 199 21.44 -10.48 -0.21
CA ASP A 199 22.12 -10.84 -1.46
C ASP A 199 23.63 -10.96 -1.26
N ALA A 200 24.25 -9.98 -0.58
CA ALA A 200 25.69 -10.01 -0.29
C ALA A 200 26.09 -11.21 0.58
N VAL A 201 25.28 -11.53 1.60
CA VAL A 201 25.51 -12.69 2.46
C VAL A 201 25.37 -13.99 1.65
N LEU A 202 24.34 -14.10 0.79
CA LEU A 202 24.15 -15.29 -0.05
C LEU A 202 25.27 -15.50 -1.06
N LEU A 203 25.77 -14.43 -1.69
CA LEU A 203 26.88 -14.51 -2.63
C LEU A 203 28.20 -14.94 -1.96
N THR A 204 28.38 -14.62 -0.67
CA THR A 204 29.60 -14.99 0.08
C THR A 204 29.48 -16.32 0.79
N ALA A 205 28.29 -16.66 1.35
CA ALA A 205 28.08 -17.88 2.10
C ALA A 205 27.80 -19.11 1.22
N GLY A 206 27.31 -18.88 0.00
CA GLY A 206 26.92 -19.96 -0.91
C GLY A 206 25.48 -20.45 -0.69
N ARG A 207 24.94 -21.16 -1.71
CA ARG A 207 23.56 -21.65 -1.72
C ARG A 207 23.26 -22.70 -0.64
N GLU A 208 24.24 -23.48 -0.24
CA GLU A 208 24.13 -24.48 0.83
C GLU A 208 23.75 -23.87 2.19
N HIS A 209 24.13 -22.59 2.42
CA HIS A 209 23.82 -21.85 3.63
C HIS A 209 22.62 -20.89 3.48
N ALA A 210 21.91 -20.94 2.37
CA ALA A 210 20.90 -19.94 2.01
C ALA A 210 19.80 -19.77 3.07
N ALA A 211 19.28 -20.85 3.65
CA ALA A 211 18.28 -20.77 4.69
C ALA A 211 18.79 -20.01 5.92
N GLY A 212 20.00 -20.32 6.38
CA GLY A 212 20.65 -19.64 7.50
C GLY A 212 20.95 -18.19 7.21
N ALA A 213 21.41 -17.88 6.00
CA ALA A 213 21.70 -16.52 5.56
C ALA A 213 20.44 -15.64 5.54
N ILE A 214 19.33 -16.14 4.99
CA ILE A 214 18.04 -15.42 4.93
C ILE A 214 17.48 -15.22 6.33
N ILE A 215 17.40 -16.28 7.15
CA ILE A 215 16.84 -16.19 8.52
C ILE A 215 17.71 -15.30 9.39
N GLY A 216 19.03 -15.41 9.31
CA GLY A 216 19.97 -14.58 10.05
C GLY A 216 19.85 -13.10 9.69
N THR A 217 19.83 -12.78 8.40
CA THR A 217 19.64 -11.40 7.94
C THR A 217 18.29 -10.85 8.39
N LEU A 218 17.22 -11.64 8.27
CA LEU A 218 15.88 -11.26 8.71
C LEU A 218 15.86 -10.99 10.22
N GLY A 219 16.46 -11.85 11.04
CA GLY A 219 16.53 -11.65 12.48
C GLY A 219 17.27 -10.37 12.86
N VAL A 220 18.42 -10.10 12.25
CA VAL A 220 19.18 -8.85 12.45
C VAL A 220 18.34 -7.64 12.04
N TRP A 221 17.62 -7.72 10.89
CA TRP A 221 16.80 -6.61 10.39
C TRP A 221 15.58 -6.31 11.26
N VAL A 222 14.94 -7.34 11.80
CA VAL A 222 13.85 -7.18 12.77
C VAL A 222 14.35 -6.46 14.02
N LEU A 223 15.48 -6.88 14.57
CA LEU A 223 16.08 -6.22 15.73
C LEU A 223 16.50 -4.77 15.44
N LEU A 224 17.13 -4.53 14.28
CA LEU A 224 17.48 -3.19 13.85
C LEU A 224 16.25 -2.28 13.72
N THR A 225 15.20 -2.77 13.06
CA THR A 225 13.95 -2.02 12.90
C THR A 225 13.31 -1.71 14.25
N LEU A 226 13.30 -2.68 15.18
CA LEU A 226 12.80 -2.50 16.53
C LEU A 226 13.57 -1.40 17.27
N VAL A 227 14.91 -1.44 17.24
CA VAL A 227 15.74 -0.42 17.88
C VAL A 227 15.49 0.97 17.28
N LEU A 228 15.38 1.07 15.96
CA LEU A 228 15.11 2.34 15.29
C LEU A 228 13.73 2.90 15.68
N GLN A 229 12.73 2.05 15.78
CA GLN A 229 11.37 2.46 16.20
C GLN A 229 11.31 2.84 17.69
N LEU A 230 12.03 2.15 18.55
CA LEU A 230 12.13 2.52 19.97
C LEU A 230 12.79 3.90 20.16
N ARG A 231 13.67 4.28 19.26
CA ARG A 231 14.33 5.60 19.28
C ARG A 231 13.52 6.69 18.56
N SER A 232 12.45 6.34 17.89
CA SER A 232 11.57 7.29 17.22
C SER A 232 10.81 8.13 18.26
N HIS A 233 10.58 9.41 17.93
CA HIS A 233 9.76 10.34 18.73
C HIS A 233 8.31 10.42 18.22
N ALA A 234 7.93 9.55 17.29
CA ALA A 234 6.57 9.46 16.79
C ALA A 234 5.61 8.96 17.88
N ASP A 235 4.32 9.21 17.72
CA ASP A 235 3.30 8.69 18.60
C ASP A 235 3.29 7.15 18.65
N PRO A 236 2.85 6.52 19.75
CA PRO A 236 2.87 5.06 19.91
C PRO A 236 2.18 4.32 18.77
N ASP A 237 1.04 4.81 18.28
CA ASP A 237 0.27 4.18 17.20
C ASP A 237 1.03 4.27 15.86
N GLU A 238 1.60 5.43 15.53
CA GLU A 238 2.44 5.61 14.35
C GLU A 238 3.69 4.71 14.40
N ARG A 239 4.32 4.58 15.60
CA ARG A 239 5.47 3.69 15.77
C ARG A 239 5.11 2.24 15.55
N MET A 240 3.98 1.77 16.11
CA MET A 240 3.53 0.39 15.96
C MET A 240 3.21 0.09 14.49
N TYR A 241 2.45 0.98 13.84
CA TYR A 241 2.11 0.82 12.43
C TYR A 241 3.36 0.86 11.53
N GLY A 242 4.26 1.81 11.77
CA GLY A 242 5.54 1.92 11.08
C GLY A 242 6.45 0.70 11.28
N LEU A 243 6.47 0.14 12.51
CA LEU A 243 7.21 -1.08 12.82
C LEU A 243 6.67 -2.26 12.00
N MET A 244 5.36 -2.51 12.05
CA MET A 244 4.74 -3.62 11.31
C MET A 244 4.97 -3.52 9.81
N ALA A 245 4.78 -2.33 9.23
CA ALA A 245 4.98 -2.10 7.81
C ALA A 245 6.46 -2.30 7.40
N THR A 246 7.41 -1.79 8.21
CA THR A 246 8.85 -1.91 7.91
C THR A 246 9.35 -3.33 8.07
N VAL A 247 8.93 -4.04 9.12
CA VAL A 247 9.31 -5.46 9.33
C VAL A 247 8.78 -6.31 8.19
N ALA A 248 7.50 -6.18 7.83
CA ALA A 248 6.92 -6.94 6.74
C ALA A 248 7.56 -6.62 5.37
N SER A 249 7.81 -5.34 5.09
CA SER A 249 8.50 -4.92 3.87
C SER A 249 9.93 -5.47 3.79
N SER A 250 10.67 -5.40 4.89
CA SER A 250 12.03 -5.95 4.97
C SER A 250 12.04 -7.47 4.81
N ALA A 251 11.08 -8.16 5.46
CA ALA A 251 10.96 -9.60 5.33
C ALA A 251 10.72 -10.01 3.88
N LEU A 252 9.81 -9.34 3.17
CA LEU A 252 9.55 -9.61 1.76
C LEU A 252 10.77 -9.32 0.87
N ALA A 253 11.45 -8.19 1.07
CA ALA A 253 12.65 -7.86 0.30
C ALA A 253 13.81 -8.84 0.56
N ILE A 254 14.00 -9.28 1.81
CA ILE A 254 15.00 -10.30 2.18
C ILE A 254 14.61 -11.68 1.60
N LEU A 255 13.32 -12.04 1.66
CA LEU A 255 12.85 -13.29 1.05
C LEU A 255 13.08 -13.35 -0.47
N ALA A 256 12.98 -12.21 -1.15
CA ALA A 256 13.27 -12.14 -2.59
C ALA A 256 14.72 -12.58 -2.91
N ALA A 257 15.68 -12.36 -1.99
CA ALA A 257 17.05 -12.84 -2.11
C ALA A 257 17.13 -14.39 -2.22
N GLY A 258 16.08 -15.09 -1.80
CA GLY A 258 15.98 -16.53 -1.96
C GLY A 258 16.11 -17.04 -3.42
N ASN A 259 15.90 -16.16 -4.42
CA ASN A 259 16.22 -16.46 -5.81
C ASN A 259 17.72 -16.76 -6.03
N LEU A 260 18.64 -16.11 -5.30
CA LEU A 260 20.06 -16.42 -5.31
C LEU A 260 20.39 -17.73 -4.58
N GLY A 261 19.60 -18.06 -3.55
CA GLY A 261 19.76 -19.27 -2.76
C GLY A 261 19.13 -20.53 -3.39
N ALA A 262 18.20 -20.35 -4.34
CA ALA A 262 17.53 -21.44 -5.02
C ALA A 262 18.38 -22.05 -6.14
N GLU A 263 18.05 -23.28 -6.57
CA GLU A 263 18.63 -23.87 -7.77
C GLU A 263 18.28 -23.02 -8.99
N PRO A 264 19.23 -22.71 -9.89
CA PRO A 264 18.99 -21.86 -11.06
C PRO A 264 17.85 -22.33 -11.94
N ASP A 265 17.76 -23.63 -12.19
CA ASP A 265 16.70 -24.24 -12.98
C ASP A 265 15.32 -24.04 -12.31
N ALA A 266 15.27 -24.10 -10.98
CA ALA A 266 14.04 -23.84 -10.23
C ALA A 266 13.61 -22.36 -10.32
N VAL A 267 14.57 -21.42 -10.32
CA VAL A 267 14.28 -20.00 -10.52
C VAL A 267 13.74 -19.76 -11.92
N VAL A 268 14.34 -20.36 -12.95
CA VAL A 268 13.86 -20.27 -14.34
C VAL A 268 12.42 -20.77 -14.43
N VAL A 269 12.17 -21.98 -13.95
CA VAL A 269 10.84 -22.62 -14.01
C VAL A 269 9.81 -21.80 -13.20
N GLY A 270 10.18 -21.39 -11.98
CA GLY A 270 9.31 -20.63 -11.11
C GLY A 270 8.93 -19.26 -11.69
N ALA A 271 9.92 -18.53 -12.23
CA ALA A 271 9.70 -17.23 -12.82
C ALA A 271 8.81 -17.29 -14.08
N VAL A 272 9.02 -18.28 -14.95
CA VAL A 272 8.16 -18.55 -16.13
C VAL A 272 6.74 -18.93 -15.70
N ALA A 273 6.60 -19.78 -14.69
CA ALA A 273 5.30 -20.20 -14.18
C ALA A 273 4.53 -19.00 -13.55
N VAL A 274 5.20 -18.14 -12.77
CA VAL A 274 4.59 -16.90 -12.25
C VAL A 274 4.15 -15.99 -13.39
N ALA A 275 5.00 -15.79 -14.40
CA ALA A 275 4.66 -14.99 -15.58
C ALA A 275 3.41 -15.52 -16.29
N ALA A 276 3.34 -16.82 -16.54
CA ALA A 276 2.18 -17.46 -17.14
C ALA A 276 0.91 -17.31 -16.27
N THR A 277 1.05 -17.47 -14.95
CA THR A 277 -0.04 -17.32 -13.98
C THR A 277 -0.63 -15.92 -14.02
N VAL A 278 0.20 -14.87 -13.92
CA VAL A 278 -0.29 -13.49 -13.84
C VAL A 278 -0.87 -13.00 -15.15
N LEU A 279 -0.32 -13.43 -16.29
CA LEU A 279 -0.87 -13.14 -17.61
C LEU A 279 -2.23 -13.80 -17.81
N ALA A 280 -2.36 -15.08 -17.45
CA ALA A 280 -3.62 -15.81 -17.50
C ALA A 280 -4.67 -15.18 -16.58
N ARG A 281 -4.26 -14.73 -15.40
CA ARG A 281 -5.14 -14.09 -14.41
C ARG A 281 -5.62 -12.71 -14.88
N ALA A 282 -4.85 -12.02 -15.70
CA ALA A 282 -5.20 -10.69 -16.24
C ALA A 282 -6.21 -10.76 -17.41
N VAL A 283 -6.50 -11.96 -17.93
CA VAL A 283 -7.55 -12.16 -18.94
C VAL A 283 -8.93 -11.99 -18.25
N PRO A 284 -9.88 -11.24 -18.85
CA PRO A 284 -11.19 -11.00 -18.26
C PRO A 284 -12.06 -12.26 -18.34
N LEU A 285 -11.88 -13.18 -17.39
CA LEU A 285 -12.65 -14.39 -17.23
C LEU A 285 -13.45 -14.37 -15.92
N PRO A 286 -14.58 -15.11 -15.82
CA PRO A 286 -15.28 -15.27 -14.54
C PRO A 286 -14.32 -15.77 -13.44
N GLY A 287 -14.44 -15.25 -12.22
CA GLY A 287 -13.50 -15.46 -11.13
C GLY A 287 -13.02 -16.90 -10.93
N PRO A 288 -13.92 -17.91 -10.77
CA PRO A 288 -13.49 -19.31 -10.61
C PRO A 288 -12.75 -19.86 -11.83
N VAL A 289 -13.22 -19.55 -13.04
CA VAL A 289 -12.61 -19.97 -14.30
C VAL A 289 -11.20 -19.38 -14.44
N SER A 290 -11.07 -18.08 -14.13
CA SER A 290 -9.77 -17.38 -14.17
C SER A 290 -8.74 -18.04 -13.24
N VAL A 291 -9.14 -18.47 -12.04
CA VAL A 291 -8.25 -19.17 -11.09
C VAL A 291 -7.78 -20.51 -11.69
N VAL A 292 -8.70 -21.30 -12.24
CA VAL A 292 -8.36 -22.62 -12.85
C VAL A 292 -7.43 -22.42 -14.05
N VAL A 293 -7.73 -21.46 -14.92
CA VAL A 293 -6.89 -21.15 -16.10
C VAL A 293 -5.51 -20.68 -15.67
N ALA A 294 -5.41 -19.85 -14.63
CA ALA A 294 -4.13 -19.38 -14.10
C ALA A 294 -3.29 -20.53 -13.53
N LEU A 295 -3.90 -21.49 -12.81
CA LEU A 295 -3.19 -22.68 -12.29
C LEU A 295 -2.76 -23.63 -13.42
N LEU A 296 -3.59 -23.82 -14.45
CA LEU A 296 -3.21 -24.60 -15.63
C LEU A 296 -2.07 -23.91 -16.39
N ALA A 297 -2.08 -22.57 -16.50
CA ALA A 297 -1.00 -21.80 -17.10
C ALA A 297 0.30 -21.93 -16.27
N ALA A 298 0.19 -21.92 -14.93
CA ALA A 298 1.32 -22.16 -14.03
C ALA A 298 1.96 -23.53 -14.27
N ALA A 299 1.15 -24.60 -14.32
CA ALA A 299 1.59 -25.95 -14.59
C ALA A 299 2.19 -26.08 -16.00
N GLY A 300 1.50 -25.52 -17.00
CA GLY A 300 1.97 -25.54 -18.41
C GLY A 300 3.29 -24.78 -18.59
N GLY A 301 3.41 -23.57 -18.01
CA GLY A 301 4.66 -22.80 -17.97
C GLY A 301 5.78 -23.57 -17.26
N GLY A 302 5.44 -24.22 -16.15
CA GLY A 302 6.36 -25.08 -15.40
C GLY A 302 6.85 -26.28 -16.21
N ILE A 303 5.96 -26.96 -16.94
CA ILE A 303 6.32 -28.07 -17.85
C ILE A 303 7.23 -27.58 -18.99
N ALA A 304 6.84 -26.47 -19.63
CA ALA A 304 7.58 -25.91 -20.75
C ALA A 304 9.01 -25.51 -20.34
N ALA A 305 9.16 -24.77 -19.23
CA ALA A 305 10.46 -24.36 -18.71
C ALA A 305 11.22 -25.57 -18.12
N GLY A 306 10.54 -26.52 -17.45
CA GLY A 306 11.13 -27.74 -16.94
C GLY A 306 11.72 -28.63 -18.03
N GLY A 307 11.07 -28.68 -19.21
CA GLY A 307 11.60 -29.38 -20.38
C GLY A 307 12.86 -28.76 -21.00
N MET A 308 13.14 -27.49 -20.66
CA MET A 308 14.34 -26.75 -21.10
C MET A 308 15.46 -26.76 -20.05
N THR A 309 15.16 -27.24 -18.85
CA THR A 309 16.06 -27.27 -17.69
C THR A 309 16.22 -28.71 -17.20
N GLY A 310 17.04 -28.92 -16.15
CA GLY A 310 17.24 -30.24 -15.54
C GLY A 310 16.02 -30.80 -14.78
N LEU A 311 14.97 -29.96 -14.54
CA LEU A 311 13.80 -30.38 -13.77
C LEU A 311 12.80 -31.25 -14.51
N GLY A 312 12.80 -31.22 -15.86
CA GLY A 312 11.93 -32.06 -16.68
C GLY A 312 10.44 -31.94 -16.27
N SER A 313 9.78 -33.07 -16.08
CA SER A 313 8.35 -33.16 -15.71
C SER A 313 8.05 -32.61 -14.29
N SER A 314 9.03 -32.62 -13.39
CA SER A 314 8.90 -32.03 -12.03
C SER A 314 8.63 -30.51 -12.08
N GLY A 315 8.96 -29.87 -13.20
CA GLY A 315 8.62 -28.49 -13.47
C GLY A 315 7.12 -28.15 -13.34
N ALA A 316 6.24 -29.15 -13.60
CA ALA A 316 4.79 -29.00 -13.41
C ALA A 316 4.43 -28.67 -11.94
N LEU A 317 4.98 -29.48 -11.01
CA LEU A 317 4.71 -29.33 -9.58
C LEU A 317 5.31 -28.04 -9.03
N LEU A 318 6.54 -27.74 -9.42
CA LEU A 318 7.19 -26.48 -9.05
C LEU A 318 6.40 -25.28 -9.60
N GLY A 319 5.98 -25.34 -10.86
CA GLY A 319 5.18 -24.31 -11.49
C GLY A 319 3.83 -24.08 -10.80
N LEU A 320 3.13 -25.16 -10.43
CA LEU A 320 1.88 -25.06 -9.65
C LEU A 320 2.12 -24.40 -8.29
N GLY A 321 3.15 -24.81 -7.55
CA GLY A 321 3.48 -24.22 -6.25
C GLY A 321 3.80 -22.74 -6.37
N ALA A 322 4.64 -22.35 -7.34
CA ALA A 322 4.97 -20.98 -7.63
C ALA A 322 3.72 -20.16 -8.05
N GLY A 323 2.86 -20.76 -8.90
CA GLY A 323 1.61 -20.14 -9.35
C GLY A 323 0.61 -19.88 -8.23
N VAL A 324 0.43 -20.83 -7.29
CA VAL A 324 -0.42 -20.64 -6.10
C VAL A 324 0.09 -19.48 -5.25
N CYS A 325 1.40 -19.44 -4.98
CA CYS A 325 2.01 -18.35 -4.23
C CYS A 325 1.92 -17.00 -4.97
N ALA A 326 2.09 -17.01 -6.29
CA ALA A 326 1.94 -15.82 -7.12
C ALA A 326 0.50 -15.26 -7.06
N MET A 327 -0.51 -16.14 -7.09
CA MET A 327 -1.92 -15.72 -6.93
C MET A 327 -2.17 -15.13 -5.54
N ALA A 328 -1.55 -15.68 -4.48
CA ALA A 328 -1.63 -15.09 -3.14
C ALA A 328 -1.02 -13.68 -3.13
N GLY A 329 0.17 -13.49 -3.71
CA GLY A 329 0.79 -12.17 -3.84
C GLY A 329 -0.07 -11.19 -4.65
N LEU A 330 -0.66 -11.65 -5.75
CA LEU A 330 -1.58 -10.86 -6.57
C LEU A 330 -2.82 -10.46 -5.78
N ARG A 331 -3.39 -11.39 -5.00
CA ARG A 331 -4.56 -11.13 -4.15
C ARG A 331 -4.28 -10.07 -3.10
N VAL A 332 -3.10 -10.11 -2.45
CA VAL A 332 -2.67 -9.10 -1.49
C VAL A 332 -2.59 -7.73 -2.16
N ALA A 333 -1.99 -7.65 -3.35
CA ALA A 333 -1.86 -6.39 -4.11
C ALA A 333 -3.20 -5.87 -4.66
N SER A 334 -4.25 -6.68 -4.66
CA SER A 334 -5.58 -6.34 -5.15
C SER A 334 -6.54 -5.88 -4.04
N TYR A 335 -6.13 -5.96 -2.78
CA TYR A 335 -7.01 -5.78 -1.63
C TYR A 335 -7.11 -4.30 -1.21
N ASP A 336 -8.29 -3.91 -0.69
CA ASP A 336 -8.62 -2.59 -0.12
C ASP A 336 -8.48 -1.41 -1.08
N TYR A 337 -9.13 -1.51 -2.24
CA TYR A 337 -9.21 -0.43 -3.24
C TYR A 337 -7.84 0.10 -3.69
N PRO A 338 -6.94 -0.76 -4.17
CA PRO A 338 -5.59 -0.35 -4.52
C PRO A 338 -5.58 0.71 -5.62
N SER A 339 -4.72 1.70 -5.46
CA SER A 339 -4.48 2.71 -6.49
C SER A 339 -3.71 2.12 -7.68
N ARG A 340 -3.74 2.83 -8.83
CA ARG A 340 -2.92 2.45 -10.00
C ARG A 340 -1.43 2.30 -9.64
N PHE A 341 -0.92 3.15 -8.73
CA PHE A 341 0.47 3.07 -8.30
C PHE A 341 0.79 1.82 -7.47
N VAL A 342 -0.17 1.33 -6.68
CA VAL A 342 -0.05 0.04 -5.97
C VAL A 342 0.04 -1.09 -6.98
N HIS A 343 -0.84 -1.10 -8.00
CA HIS A 343 -0.79 -2.10 -9.05
C HIS A 343 0.54 -2.13 -9.80
N MET A 344 1.12 -0.95 -10.10
CA MET A 344 2.39 -0.83 -10.82
C MET A 344 3.63 -1.11 -9.96
N THR A 345 3.48 -1.29 -8.64
CA THR A 345 4.58 -1.63 -7.72
C THR A 345 4.32 -2.96 -7.02
N ALA A 346 3.46 -3.00 -6.00
CA ALA A 346 3.09 -4.22 -5.29
C ALA A 346 2.48 -5.27 -6.23
N GLY A 347 1.58 -4.87 -7.14
CA GLY A 347 0.96 -5.77 -8.12
C GLY A 347 1.96 -6.42 -9.07
N VAL A 348 3.08 -5.74 -9.36
CA VAL A 348 4.17 -6.30 -10.18
C VAL A 348 5.08 -7.20 -9.36
N ALA A 349 5.47 -6.78 -8.16
CA ALA A 349 6.54 -7.43 -7.40
C ALA A 349 6.03 -8.59 -6.53
N LEU A 350 4.88 -8.44 -5.84
CA LEU A 350 4.42 -9.42 -4.87
C LEU A 350 4.17 -10.81 -5.44
N PRO A 351 3.64 -11.00 -6.67
CA PRO A 351 3.51 -12.33 -7.23
C PRO A 351 4.85 -13.08 -7.34
N LEU A 352 5.90 -12.39 -7.79
CA LEU A 352 7.24 -12.96 -7.90
C LEU A 352 7.86 -13.22 -6.52
N THR A 353 7.79 -12.23 -5.62
CA THR A 353 8.35 -12.34 -4.27
C THR A 353 7.66 -13.43 -3.44
N ALA A 354 6.33 -13.51 -3.50
CA ALA A 354 5.57 -14.54 -2.77
C ALA A 354 5.86 -15.96 -3.27
N ALA A 355 6.26 -16.12 -4.54
CA ALA A 355 6.62 -17.41 -5.11
C ALA A 355 7.98 -17.93 -4.65
N VAL A 356 8.89 -17.05 -4.17
CA VAL A 356 10.28 -17.44 -3.85
C VAL A 356 10.39 -18.59 -2.85
N PRO A 357 9.65 -18.63 -1.72
CA PRO A 357 9.72 -19.77 -0.81
C PRO A 357 9.35 -21.10 -1.47
N ALA A 358 8.31 -21.09 -2.33
CA ALA A 358 7.92 -22.30 -3.07
C ALA A 358 9.00 -22.71 -4.07
N VAL A 359 9.57 -21.76 -4.81
CA VAL A 359 10.67 -22.00 -5.76
C VAL A 359 11.88 -22.58 -5.04
N TYR A 360 12.28 -22.01 -3.90
CA TYR A 360 13.40 -22.48 -3.11
C TYR A 360 13.17 -23.91 -2.56
N LEU A 361 12.04 -24.12 -1.89
CA LEU A 361 11.76 -25.40 -1.23
C LEU A 361 11.51 -26.54 -2.22
N LEU A 362 10.66 -26.29 -3.22
CA LEU A 362 10.36 -27.30 -4.25
C LEU A 362 11.54 -27.54 -5.17
N GLY A 363 12.28 -26.46 -5.54
CA GLY A 363 13.51 -26.61 -6.31
C GLY A 363 14.51 -27.52 -5.62
N ARG A 364 14.73 -27.34 -4.32
CA ARG A 364 15.63 -28.19 -3.53
C ARG A 364 15.14 -29.61 -3.33
N ALA A 365 13.82 -29.82 -3.36
CA ALA A 365 13.24 -31.18 -3.20
C ALA A 365 13.14 -31.96 -4.51
N LEU A 366 13.14 -31.26 -5.65
CA LEU A 366 12.88 -31.85 -6.97
C LEU A 366 14.14 -31.90 -7.87
N ALA A 367 15.19 -31.12 -7.53
CA ALA A 367 16.51 -31.19 -8.16
C ALA A 367 17.37 -32.21 -7.41
#